data_df8c18fcf68b8403754f94aa6988ebf8
#
_entry.id   df8c18fcf68b8403754f94aa6988ebf8
#
_cell.length_a   1.000
_cell.length_b   1.000
_cell.length_c   1.000
_cell.angle_alpha   90.00
_cell.angle_beta   90.00
_cell.angle_gamma   90.00
#
_symmetry.space_group_name_H-M   'P 1'
#
loop_
_entity.id
_entity.type
_entity.pdbx_description
1 polymer ?
#
loop_
_entity_poly.entity_id
_entity_poly.type
_entity_poly.pdbx_seq_one_letter_code
_entity_poly.pdbx_strand_id
1 'polypeptide(L)'
;MAEIYSLTWSCYSVLNRRFIHVPSDTVGGFCLATALLATNCHLMFVATTFSQSTLQWLAVFGLGSLPVGAAFFVWDYGTKHGNIQVLGAFAFATPLISTLVLISAGKGKASWNLAAACFMIVGSAVIASKDMLLKIFRTNRLQQ
;
A
#
# COMPACT_ATOMS: atom_id res chain seq x y z
N MET A 1 -12.33 9.67 9.59
CA MET A 1 -11.84 9.73 8.18
C MET A 1 -10.96 8.52 7.83
N ALA A 2 -9.92 8.18 8.61
CA ALA A 2 -9.05 7.03 8.34
C ALA A 2 -9.79 5.68 8.24
N GLU A 3 -10.84 5.50 9.04
CA GLU A 3 -11.66 4.27 9.05
C GLU A 3 -12.42 4.06 7.74
N ILE A 4 -12.93 5.13 7.12
CA ILE A 4 -13.64 5.05 5.85
C ILE A 4 -12.66 4.63 4.73
N TYR A 5 -11.44 5.18 4.73
CA TYR A 5 -10.42 4.80 3.75
C TYR A 5 -10.00 3.33 3.91
N SER A 6 -9.84 2.84 5.15
CA SER A 6 -9.45 1.45 5.39
C SER A 6 -10.55 0.47 4.96
N LEU A 7 -11.82 0.79 5.22
CA LEU A 7 -12.95 -0.01 4.76
C LEU A 7 -13.04 -0.03 3.24
N THR A 8 -12.93 1.14 2.61
CA THR A 8 -12.96 1.25 1.13
C THR A 8 -11.84 0.44 0.49
N TRP A 9 -10.62 0.53 1.04
CA TRP A 9 -9.47 -0.22 0.55
C TRP A 9 -9.64 -1.73 0.72
N SER A 10 -10.17 -2.16 1.86
CA SER A 10 -10.44 -3.57 2.13
C SER A 10 -11.52 -4.13 1.20
N CYS A 11 -12.62 -3.39 1.03
CA CYS A 11 -13.69 -3.76 0.09
C CYS A 11 -13.16 -3.84 -1.35
N TYR A 12 -12.38 -2.87 -1.78
CA TYR A 12 -11.73 -2.89 -3.09
C TYR A 12 -10.88 -4.14 -3.27
N SER A 13 -10.01 -4.45 -2.32
CA SER A 13 -9.10 -5.60 -2.41
C SER A 13 -9.83 -6.94 -2.49
N VAL A 14 -10.94 -7.09 -1.76
CA VAL A 14 -11.77 -8.31 -1.78
C VAL A 14 -12.58 -8.40 -3.08
N LEU A 15 -13.21 -7.30 -3.50
CA LEU A 15 -14.00 -7.23 -4.73
C LEU A 15 -13.12 -7.45 -5.96
N ASN A 16 -11.92 -6.91 -5.97
CA ASN A 16 -10.99 -7.03 -7.09
C ASN A 16 -10.68 -8.48 -7.47
N ARG A 17 -10.71 -9.40 -6.51
CA ARG A 17 -10.56 -10.84 -6.79
C ARG A 17 -11.69 -11.43 -7.65
N ARG A 18 -12.88 -10.85 -7.61
CA ARG A 18 -13.99 -11.28 -8.48
C ARG A 18 -13.78 -10.89 -9.93
N PHE A 19 -12.95 -9.88 -10.17
CA PHE A 19 -12.64 -9.34 -11.48
C PHE A 19 -11.31 -9.84 -12.06
N ILE A 20 -10.94 -11.09 -11.77
CA ILE A 20 -9.68 -11.69 -12.21
C ILE A 20 -9.52 -11.68 -13.75
N HIS A 21 -10.64 -11.68 -14.48
CA HIS A 21 -10.65 -11.64 -15.95
C HIS A 21 -10.42 -10.22 -16.52
N VAL A 22 -10.49 -9.19 -15.67
CA VAL A 22 -10.26 -7.81 -16.11
C VAL A 22 -8.75 -7.56 -16.09
N PRO A 23 -8.16 -7.11 -17.22
CA PRO A 23 -6.73 -6.81 -17.27
C PRO A 23 -6.32 -5.75 -16.25
N SER A 24 -5.13 -5.90 -15.66
CA SER A 24 -4.60 -4.90 -14.71
C SER A 24 -4.36 -3.52 -15.35
N ASP A 25 -4.29 -3.44 -16.68
CA ASP A 25 -4.19 -2.19 -17.42
C ASP A 25 -5.38 -1.24 -17.16
N THR A 26 -6.54 -1.79 -16.79
CA THR A 26 -7.73 -1.02 -16.42
C THR A 26 -7.48 -0.11 -15.21
N VAL A 27 -6.53 -0.49 -14.32
CA VAL A 27 -6.09 0.33 -13.19
C VAL A 27 -5.55 1.69 -13.69
N GLY A 28 -4.83 1.70 -14.81
CA GLY A 28 -4.35 2.94 -15.44
C GLY A 28 -5.50 3.88 -15.83
N GLY A 29 -6.60 3.33 -16.35
CA GLY A 29 -7.80 4.10 -16.66
C GLY A 29 -8.44 4.73 -15.42
N PHE A 30 -8.54 4.00 -14.32
CA PHE A 30 -9.03 4.53 -13.04
C PHE A 30 -8.11 5.61 -12.47
N CYS A 31 -6.79 5.41 -12.54
CA CYS A 31 -5.82 6.43 -12.13
C CYS A 31 -5.96 7.71 -12.96
N LEU A 32 -6.15 7.60 -14.29
CA LEU A 32 -6.37 8.73 -15.16
C LEU A 32 -7.66 9.49 -14.81
N ALA A 33 -8.77 8.77 -14.65
CA ALA A 33 -10.05 9.35 -14.27
C ALA A 33 -9.97 10.09 -12.93
N THR A 34 -9.31 9.48 -11.94
CA THR A 34 -9.08 10.09 -10.63
C THR A 34 -8.20 11.32 -10.72
N ALA A 35 -7.15 11.29 -11.54
CA ALA A 35 -6.26 12.44 -11.76
C ALA A 35 -7.02 13.61 -12.39
N LEU A 36 -7.86 13.34 -13.38
CA LEU A 36 -8.71 14.38 -14.01
C LEU A 36 -9.68 14.99 -13.01
N LEU A 37 -10.38 14.16 -12.22
CA LEU A 37 -11.30 14.63 -11.18
C LEU A 37 -10.58 15.45 -10.12
N ALA A 38 -9.45 14.94 -9.61
CA ALA A 38 -8.65 15.63 -8.60
C ALA A 38 -8.13 16.98 -9.10
N THR A 39 -7.69 17.04 -10.37
CA THR A 39 -7.24 18.29 -11.00
C THR A 39 -8.39 19.30 -11.09
N ASN A 40 -9.57 18.88 -11.53
CA ASN A 40 -10.74 19.75 -11.59
C ASN A 40 -11.12 20.28 -10.20
N CYS A 41 -11.18 19.40 -9.20
CA CYS A 41 -11.46 19.81 -7.82
C CYS A 41 -10.40 20.77 -7.28
N HIS A 42 -9.12 20.52 -7.57
CA HIS A 42 -8.04 21.39 -7.16
C HIS A 42 -8.19 22.81 -7.76
N LEU A 43 -8.44 22.91 -9.05
CA LEU A 43 -8.62 24.19 -9.73
C LEU A 43 -9.83 24.97 -9.24
N MET A 44 -10.88 24.28 -8.76
CA MET A 44 -12.10 24.94 -8.26
C MET A 44 -11.97 25.39 -6.80
N PHE A 45 -11.27 24.66 -5.95
CA PHE A 45 -11.34 24.84 -4.50
C PHE A 45 -10.01 25.22 -3.85
N VAL A 46 -8.88 25.15 -4.56
CA VAL A 46 -7.55 25.34 -3.98
C VAL A 46 -6.76 26.37 -4.77
N ALA A 47 -6.16 27.32 -4.06
CA ALA A 47 -5.20 28.25 -4.67
C ALA A 47 -3.92 27.48 -5.07
N THR A 48 -3.61 27.48 -6.36
CA THR A 48 -2.48 26.77 -6.90
C THR A 48 -1.18 27.49 -6.58
N THR A 49 -0.29 26.85 -5.82
CA THR A 49 1.08 27.29 -5.60
C THR A 49 2.02 26.43 -6.42
N PHE A 50 2.73 27.03 -7.36
CA PHE A 50 3.71 26.31 -8.17
C PHE A 50 5.02 26.12 -7.42
N SER A 51 5.53 24.91 -7.49
CA SER A 51 6.85 24.59 -6.96
C SER A 51 7.93 25.35 -7.73
N GLN A 52 8.83 26.01 -7.00
CA GLN A 52 9.91 26.83 -7.59
C GLN A 52 11.22 26.06 -7.76
N SER A 53 11.28 24.81 -7.30
CA SER A 53 12.49 24.00 -7.33
C SER A 53 12.35 22.77 -8.23
N THR A 54 13.34 22.53 -9.08
CA THR A 54 13.43 21.32 -9.91
C THR A 54 13.41 20.06 -9.05
N LEU A 55 14.04 20.09 -7.88
CA LEU A 55 14.03 18.96 -6.94
C LEU A 55 12.63 18.61 -6.46
N GLN A 56 11.78 19.62 -6.21
CA GLN A 56 10.39 19.41 -5.82
C GLN A 56 9.58 18.77 -6.94
N TRP A 57 9.80 19.19 -8.19
CA TRP A 57 9.15 18.57 -9.35
C TRP A 57 9.58 17.10 -9.53
N LEU A 58 10.87 16.80 -9.38
CA LEU A 58 11.36 15.43 -9.41
C LEU A 58 10.76 14.58 -8.29
N ALA A 59 10.62 15.16 -7.07
CA ALA A 59 10.00 14.47 -5.95
C ALA A 59 8.51 14.18 -6.21
N VAL A 60 7.75 15.14 -6.75
CA VAL A 60 6.34 14.96 -7.11
C VAL A 60 6.18 13.89 -8.20
N PHE A 61 7.01 13.95 -9.24
CA PHE A 61 6.98 12.96 -10.32
C PHE A 61 7.37 11.56 -9.81
N GLY A 62 8.43 11.47 -9.00
CA GLY A 62 8.84 10.21 -8.38
C GLY A 62 7.77 9.63 -7.46
N LEU A 63 7.13 10.46 -6.64
CA LEU A 63 6.04 10.05 -5.76
C LEU A 63 4.81 9.58 -6.55
N GLY A 64 4.46 10.28 -7.62
CA GLY A 64 3.32 9.89 -8.46
C GLY A 64 3.57 8.60 -9.23
N SER A 65 4.76 8.41 -9.78
CA SER A 65 5.07 7.26 -10.64
C SER A 65 5.32 5.97 -9.86
N LEU A 66 6.05 6.02 -8.75
CA LEU A 66 6.47 4.82 -8.01
C LEU A 66 5.46 4.39 -6.93
N PRO A 67 5.32 5.09 -5.78
CA PRO A 67 4.46 4.60 -4.71
C PRO A 67 2.96 4.76 -5.00
N VAL A 68 2.57 5.70 -5.84
CA VAL A 68 1.15 5.88 -6.19
C VAL A 68 0.81 5.15 -7.50
N GLY A 69 1.58 5.32 -8.56
CA GLY A 69 1.33 4.69 -9.86
C GLY A 69 1.64 3.19 -9.85
N ALA A 70 2.91 2.82 -9.83
CA ALA A 70 3.35 1.43 -9.95
C ALA A 70 2.81 0.53 -8.84
N ALA A 71 2.67 1.03 -7.60
CA ALA A 71 2.17 0.23 -6.49
C ALA A 71 0.74 -0.24 -6.71
N PHE A 72 -0.12 0.54 -7.35
CA PHE A 72 -1.49 0.12 -7.66
C PHE A 72 -1.52 -1.04 -8.65
N PHE A 73 -0.66 -1.05 -9.66
CA PHE A 73 -0.56 -2.17 -10.60
C PHE A 73 -0.06 -3.44 -9.91
N VAL A 74 0.98 -3.32 -9.10
CA VAL A 74 1.53 -4.46 -8.35
C VAL A 74 0.49 -5.00 -7.37
N TRP A 75 -0.26 -4.13 -6.70
CA TRP A 75 -1.32 -4.52 -5.78
C TRP A 75 -2.48 -5.22 -6.50
N ASP A 76 -2.94 -4.67 -7.62
CA ASP A 76 -4.01 -5.25 -8.44
C ASP A 76 -3.61 -6.65 -8.91
N TYR A 77 -2.43 -6.79 -9.48
CA TYR A 77 -1.89 -8.08 -9.92
C TYR A 77 -1.75 -9.06 -8.75
N GLY A 78 -1.22 -8.60 -7.63
CA GLY A 78 -1.04 -9.40 -6.43
C GLY A 78 -2.36 -9.89 -5.82
N THR A 79 -3.41 -9.07 -5.82
CA THR A 79 -4.73 -9.46 -5.32
C THR A 79 -5.45 -10.43 -6.23
N LYS A 80 -5.23 -10.35 -7.53
CA LYS A 80 -5.84 -11.24 -8.53
C LYS A 80 -5.16 -12.61 -8.61
N HIS A 81 -3.84 -12.64 -8.62
CA HIS A 81 -3.05 -13.85 -8.87
C HIS A 81 -2.34 -14.40 -7.63
N GLY A 82 -2.18 -13.58 -6.61
CA GLY A 82 -1.48 -13.93 -5.38
C GLY A 82 -2.39 -14.43 -4.25
N ASN A 83 -1.74 -14.80 -3.15
CA ASN A 83 -2.45 -15.09 -1.91
C ASN A 83 -2.70 -13.80 -1.14
N ILE A 84 -3.98 -13.41 -1.01
CA ILE A 84 -4.38 -12.14 -0.36
C ILE A 84 -3.96 -12.07 1.12
N GLN A 85 -3.85 -13.23 1.79
CA GLN A 85 -3.40 -13.28 3.18
C GLN A 85 -1.91 -12.93 3.30
N VAL A 86 -1.09 -13.45 2.36
CA VAL A 86 0.33 -13.11 2.28
C VAL A 86 0.49 -11.64 1.93
N LEU A 87 -0.28 -11.14 0.98
CA LEU A 87 -0.26 -9.74 0.57
C LEU A 87 -0.64 -8.81 1.73
N GLY A 88 -1.67 -9.18 2.50
CA GLY A 88 -2.06 -8.47 3.72
C GLY A 88 -0.96 -8.47 4.78
N ALA A 89 -0.29 -9.61 5.00
CA ALA A 89 0.83 -9.69 5.92
C ALA A 89 2.00 -8.78 5.51
N PHE A 90 2.33 -8.72 4.22
CA PHE A 90 3.34 -7.79 3.69
C PHE A 90 2.92 -6.33 3.83
N ALA A 91 1.63 -6.02 3.70
CA ALA A 91 1.13 -4.66 3.89
C ALA A 91 1.40 -4.14 5.32
N PHE A 92 1.40 -5.01 6.34
CA PHE A 92 1.79 -4.64 7.70
C PHE A 92 3.28 -4.31 7.85
N ALA A 93 4.14 -4.75 6.94
CA ALA A 93 5.55 -4.39 6.94
C ALA A 93 5.79 -2.94 6.45
N THR A 94 4.86 -2.37 5.70
CA THR A 94 4.99 -1.02 5.13
C THR A 94 5.24 0.08 6.17
N PRO A 95 4.48 0.19 7.27
CA PRO A 95 4.74 1.18 8.31
C PRO A 95 6.12 1.00 8.97
N LEU A 96 6.58 -0.25 9.11
CA LEU A 96 7.89 -0.55 9.68
C LEU A 96 9.02 -0.06 8.78
N ILE A 97 8.96 -0.42 7.49
CA ILE A 97 9.95 -0.01 6.49
C ILE A 97 9.97 1.52 6.37
N SER A 98 8.79 2.14 6.29
CA SER A 98 8.65 3.61 6.23
C SER A 98 9.30 4.29 7.43
N THR A 99 9.08 3.76 8.62
CA THR A 99 9.66 4.28 9.87
C THR A 99 11.18 4.14 9.87
N LEU A 100 11.71 2.97 9.46
CA LEU A 100 13.15 2.74 9.38
C LEU A 100 13.82 3.69 8.38
N VAL A 101 13.22 3.89 7.22
CA VAL A 101 13.69 4.84 6.21
C VAL A 101 13.70 6.27 6.77
N LEU A 102 12.65 6.66 7.50
CA LEU A 102 12.56 8.00 8.07
C LEU A 102 13.64 8.24 9.15
N ILE A 103 13.91 7.25 9.99
CA ILE A 103 14.98 7.30 11.00
C ILE A 103 16.35 7.34 10.32
N SER A 104 16.60 6.49 9.32
CA SER A 104 17.88 6.46 8.60
C SER A 104 18.17 7.76 7.83
N ALA A 105 17.13 8.42 7.34
CA ALA A 105 17.22 9.76 6.72
C ALA A 105 17.42 10.91 7.72
N GLY A 106 17.53 10.62 9.03
CA GLY A 106 17.71 11.64 10.07
C GLY A 106 16.49 12.55 10.30
N LYS A 107 15.35 12.21 9.71
CA LYS A 107 14.09 12.96 9.82
C LYS A 107 13.18 12.46 10.93
N GLY A 108 13.44 11.26 11.46
CA GLY A 108 12.68 10.65 12.54
C GLY A 108 13.50 10.51 13.81
N LYS A 109 12.88 10.76 14.98
CA LYS A 109 13.49 10.45 16.28
C LYS A 109 13.03 9.05 16.69
N ALA A 110 13.98 8.16 16.94
CA ALA A 110 13.69 6.88 17.56
C ALA A 110 13.15 7.15 18.99
N SER A 111 11.89 6.80 19.22
CA SER A 111 11.26 6.91 20.53
C SER A 111 10.80 5.54 21.00
N TRP A 112 10.70 5.35 22.30
CA TRP A 112 10.19 4.12 22.88
C TRP A 112 8.76 3.80 22.42
N ASN A 113 7.92 4.80 22.28
CA ASN A 113 6.55 4.65 21.78
C ASN A 113 6.52 4.10 20.34
N LEU A 114 7.46 4.55 19.50
CA LEU A 114 7.60 4.08 18.14
C LEU A 114 8.04 2.61 18.09
N ALA A 115 9.00 2.22 18.93
CA ALA A 115 9.43 0.84 19.07
C ALA A 115 8.30 -0.08 19.55
N ALA A 116 7.52 0.36 20.53
CA ALA A 116 6.35 -0.37 21.01
C ALA A 116 5.27 -0.54 19.93
N ALA A 117 4.98 0.52 19.16
CA ALA A 117 4.03 0.45 18.05
C ALA A 117 4.49 -0.54 16.97
N CYS A 118 5.78 -0.51 16.59
CA CYS A 118 6.36 -1.45 15.65
C CYS A 118 6.24 -2.90 16.15
N PHE A 119 6.54 -3.13 17.42
CA PHE A 119 6.44 -4.47 18.03
C PHE A 119 5.00 -4.99 18.03
N MET A 120 4.02 -4.15 18.33
CA MET A 120 2.60 -4.51 18.28
C MET A 120 2.15 -4.84 16.85
N ILE A 121 2.59 -4.07 15.85
CA ILE A 121 2.26 -4.32 14.45
C ILE A 121 2.84 -5.66 13.99
N VAL A 122 4.12 -5.92 14.27
CA VAL A 122 4.77 -7.21 13.93
C VAL A 122 4.09 -8.36 14.66
N GLY A 123 3.83 -8.20 15.95
CA GLY A 123 3.17 -9.23 16.74
C GLY A 123 1.78 -9.59 16.20
N SER A 124 0.97 -8.60 15.85
CA SER A 124 -0.35 -8.83 15.24
C SER A 124 -0.26 -9.51 13.88
N ALA A 125 0.70 -9.13 13.04
CA ALA A 125 0.93 -9.75 11.74
C ALA A 125 1.35 -11.22 11.87
N VAL A 126 2.25 -11.53 12.81
CA VAL A 126 2.69 -12.91 13.10
C VAL A 126 1.51 -13.75 13.61
N ILE A 127 0.71 -13.24 14.53
CA ILE A 127 -0.47 -13.93 15.05
C ILE A 127 -1.48 -14.19 13.92
N ALA A 128 -1.74 -13.21 13.06
CA ALA A 128 -2.67 -13.35 11.94
C ALA A 128 -2.18 -14.36 10.88
N SER A 129 -0.87 -14.48 10.69
CA SER A 129 -0.29 -15.37 9.67
C SER A 129 0.02 -16.79 10.17
N LYS A 130 -0.04 -17.04 11.49
CA LYS A 130 0.34 -18.36 12.07
C LYS A 130 -0.43 -19.53 11.48
N ASP A 131 -1.75 -19.38 11.28
CA ASP A 131 -2.59 -20.47 10.78
C ASP A 131 -2.26 -20.81 9.31
N MET A 132 -1.81 -19.82 8.55
CA MET A 132 -1.36 -20.01 7.18
C MET A 132 0.01 -20.69 7.13
N LEU A 133 0.94 -20.28 7.99
CA LEU A 133 2.25 -20.92 8.12
C LEU A 133 2.09 -22.40 8.53
N LEU A 134 1.22 -22.68 9.50
CA LEU A 134 0.92 -24.05 9.92
C LEU A 134 0.32 -24.89 8.78
N LYS A 135 -0.55 -24.33 7.95
CA LYS A 135 -1.09 -25.02 6.77
C LYS A 135 0.01 -25.35 5.73
N ILE A 136 0.89 -24.41 5.45
CA ILE A 136 2.00 -24.61 4.50
C ILE A 136 2.93 -25.72 5.01
N PHE A 137 3.32 -25.69 6.29
CA PHE A 137 4.15 -26.74 6.87
C PHE A 137 3.47 -28.11 6.89
N ARG A 138 2.16 -28.15 7.11
CA ARG A 138 1.38 -29.40 7.09
C ARG A 138 1.27 -29.99 5.70
N THR A 139 1.07 -29.18 4.67
CA THR A 139 0.99 -29.61 3.28
C THR A 139 2.33 -30.17 2.79
N ASN A 140 3.44 -29.51 3.10
CA ASN A 140 4.77 -29.98 2.73
C ASN A 140 5.14 -31.31 3.40
N ARG A 141 4.61 -31.59 4.61
CA ARG A 141 4.85 -32.85 5.31
C ARG A 141 4.03 -34.04 4.76
N LEU A 142 2.97 -33.76 4.01
CA LEU A 142 2.13 -34.79 3.36
C LEU A 142 2.60 -35.15 1.94
N GLN A 143 3.58 -34.42 1.41
CA GLN A 143 4.18 -34.67 0.10
C GLN A 143 5.55 -35.39 0.17
N GLN A 144 6.03 -35.70 1.37
CA GLN A 144 7.22 -36.54 1.64
C GLN A 144 6.77 -37.93 2.10
#